data_329e61a0e8e8d769f0d9d8338f4e3d66
#
_entry.id   329e61a0e8e8d769f0d9d8338f4e3d66
#
_cell.length_a   1.000
_cell.length_b   1.000
_cell.length_c   1.000
_cell.angle_alpha   90.00
_cell.angle_beta   90.00
_cell.angle_gamma   90.00
#
_symmetry.space_group_name_H-M   'P 1'
#
loop_
_entity.id
_entity.type
_entity.pdbx_description
1 polymer ?
#
loop_
_entity_poly.entity_id
_entity_poly.type
_entity_poly.pdbx_seq_one_letter_code
_entity_poly.pdbx_strand_id
1 'polypeptide(L)'
;MNNTTMNETKLRIAFIGAIDCVSGSCTMLEYTNSEKGIRNYYLIDCGEYHETNHHYADNQNYVFQKAKDIRAIFLTHAHDDHIGLLPDLIENGFNGKIYCTEATAKLSKV
;
A
#
# COMPACT_ATOMS: atom_id res chain seq x y z
N MET A 1 31.22 4.15 18.94
CA MET A 1 30.64 3.88 18.79
C MET A 1 29.82 3.63 18.13
N ASN A 2 29.87 3.61 17.85
CA ASN A 2 29.22 3.47 17.40
C ASN A 2 28.27 3.21 16.87
N ASN A 3 28.00 3.39 16.93
CA ASN A 3 27.10 3.13 16.64
C ASN A 3 26.42 3.25 15.87
N THR A 4 26.40 3.42 16.41
CA THR A 4 25.90 4.10 15.45
C THR A 4 25.70 3.57 14.11
N THR A 5 26.33 3.21 13.61
CA THR A 5 26.16 2.62 12.42
C THR A 5 24.98 1.81 12.26
N MET A 6 24.50 1.30 13.28
CA MET A 6 23.40 0.50 13.23
C MET A 6 22.23 1.28 12.86
N ASN A 7 21.15 0.73 12.50
CA ASN A 7 19.92 1.38 12.25
C ASN A 7 19.80 2.14 10.97
N GLU A 8 20.70 1.97 10.11
CA GLU A 8 20.59 2.63 8.85
C GLU A 8 19.42 2.11 8.04
N THR A 9 19.03 0.85 8.21
CA THR A 9 17.96 0.23 7.42
C THR A 9 16.86 -0.29 8.32
N LYS A 10 15.61 0.08 8.01
CA LYS A 10 14.44 -0.41 8.71
C LYS A 10 13.35 -0.75 7.73
N LEU A 11 12.60 -1.79 8.05
CA LEU A 11 11.41 -2.17 7.31
C LEU A 11 10.24 -2.26 8.30
N ARG A 12 9.20 -1.48 8.07
CA ARG A 12 8.00 -1.51 8.88
C ARG A 12 6.85 -2.05 8.06
N ILE A 13 5.96 -2.79 8.69
CA ILE A 13 4.76 -3.32 8.07
C ILE A 13 3.56 -2.74 8.79
N ALA A 14 2.68 -2.08 8.05
CA ALA A 14 1.46 -1.53 8.60
C ALA A 14 0.25 -2.18 7.93
N PHE A 15 -0.65 -2.70 8.73
CA PHE A 15 -1.87 -3.32 8.23
C PHE A 15 -2.93 -2.22 8.13
N ILE A 16 -3.23 -1.79 6.92
CA ILE A 16 -4.12 -0.66 6.68
C ILE A 16 -5.57 -1.11 6.61
N GLY A 17 -5.83 -2.24 5.97
CA GLY A 17 -7.18 -2.76 5.81
C GLY A 17 -7.25 -4.26 6.02
N ALA A 18 -8.45 -4.81 5.94
CA ALA A 18 -8.73 -6.22 6.20
C ALA A 18 -8.29 -6.68 7.59
N ILE A 19 -8.39 -5.78 8.58
CA ILE A 19 -8.11 -6.08 9.96
C ILE A 19 -9.45 -6.42 10.62
N ASP A 20 -9.59 -7.62 11.15
CA ASP A 20 -10.84 -8.10 11.72
C ASP A 20 -12.00 -8.13 10.70
N CYS A 21 -11.69 -8.11 9.42
CA CYS A 21 -12.68 -8.19 8.35
C CYS A 21 -12.01 -8.70 7.09
N VAL A 22 -12.78 -8.93 6.04
CA VAL A 22 -12.29 -9.57 4.83
C VAL A 22 -11.99 -8.58 3.71
N SER A 23 -12.79 -7.52 3.58
CA SER A 23 -12.63 -6.58 2.48
C SER A 23 -11.65 -5.47 2.82
N GLY A 24 -11.23 -4.75 1.81
CA GLY A 24 -10.32 -3.61 1.99
C GLY A 24 -8.89 -4.00 2.22
N SER A 25 -8.44 -5.12 1.64
CA SER A 25 -7.08 -5.60 1.86
C SER A 25 -6.06 -4.56 1.42
N CYS A 26 -5.21 -4.15 2.33
CA CYS A 26 -4.16 -3.19 2.04
C CYS A 26 -3.10 -3.29 3.13
N THR A 27 -1.90 -3.67 2.72
CA THR A 27 -0.75 -3.75 3.64
C THR A 27 0.32 -2.83 3.11
N MET A 28 0.85 -1.97 3.97
CA MET A 28 1.88 -1.01 3.58
C MET A 28 3.22 -1.44 4.15
N LEU A 29 4.22 -1.43 3.30
CA LEU A 29 5.60 -1.63 3.71
C LEU A 29 6.32 -0.29 3.63
N GLU A 30 7.01 0.09 4.68
CA GLU A 30 7.83 1.29 4.71
C GLU A 30 9.28 0.89 4.86
N TYR A 31 10.08 1.19 3.85
CA TYR A 31 11.50 0.96 3.87
C TYR A 31 12.21 2.28 4.10
N THR A 32 13.05 2.34 5.11
CA THR A 32 13.85 3.53 5.38
C THR A 32 15.32 3.17 5.46
N ASN A 33 16.15 4.07 4.95
CA ASN A 33 17.59 4.00 5.12
C ASN A 33 18.03 5.39 5.57
N SER A 34 18.26 5.54 6.86
CA SER A 34 18.56 6.85 7.43
C SER A 34 19.90 7.39 6.96
N GLU A 35 20.87 6.53 6.71
CA GLU A 35 22.18 6.95 6.24
C GLU A 35 22.08 7.60 4.85
N LYS A 36 21.23 7.05 3.97
CA LYS A 36 21.07 7.55 2.61
C LYS A 36 19.90 8.53 2.49
N GLY A 37 19.14 8.75 3.55
CA GLY A 37 17.98 9.62 3.49
C GLY A 37 16.84 9.07 2.66
N ILE A 38 16.72 7.76 2.55
CA ILE A 38 15.71 7.12 1.71
C ILE A 38 14.52 6.68 2.55
N ARG A 39 13.30 6.96 2.04
CA ARG A 39 12.06 6.45 2.63
C ARG A 39 11.15 6.08 1.47
N ASN A 40 10.88 4.79 1.32
CA ASN A 40 10.02 4.30 0.26
C ASN A 40 8.83 3.54 0.84
N TYR A 41 7.68 3.68 0.20
CA TYR A 41 6.47 2.97 0.57
C TYR A 41 6.09 2.00 -0.53
N TYR A 42 5.57 0.85 -0.14
CA TYR A 42 5.07 -0.17 -1.06
C TYR A 42 3.74 -0.68 -0.53
N LEU A 43 2.81 -1.01 -1.42
CA LEU A 43 1.54 -1.60 -1.01
C LEU A 43 1.41 -3.01 -1.53
N ILE A 44 0.81 -3.87 -0.72
CA ILE A 44 0.31 -5.16 -1.16
C ILE A 44 -1.20 -5.03 -1.13
N ASP A 45 -1.79 -4.96 -2.31
CA ASP A 45 -3.19 -4.68 -2.55
C ASP A 45 -3.61 -3.28 -2.12
N CYS A 46 -4.68 -2.77 -2.68
CA CYS A 46 -5.28 -1.50 -2.32
C CYS A 46 -6.79 -1.63 -2.56
N GLY A 47 -7.45 -2.35 -1.67
CA GLY A 47 -8.80 -2.82 -1.85
C GLY A 47 -9.85 -1.90 -1.29
N GLU A 48 -11.03 -1.98 -1.87
CA GLU A 48 -12.18 -1.25 -1.40
C GLU A 48 -12.80 -1.95 -0.20
N TYR A 49 -13.14 -1.16 0.81
CA TYR A 49 -13.72 -1.65 2.04
C TYR A 49 -15.25 -1.70 1.90
N HIS A 50 -15.82 -2.87 2.14
CA HIS A 50 -17.25 -3.10 1.94
C HIS A 50 -18.07 -3.20 3.22
N GLU A 51 -17.44 -3.32 4.37
CA GLU A 51 -18.15 -3.39 5.64
C GLU A 51 -18.52 -1.99 6.12
N THR A 52 -19.40 -1.92 7.12
CA THR A 52 -19.92 -0.64 7.61
C THR A 52 -19.12 -0.04 8.75
N ASN A 53 -18.01 -0.63 9.11
CA ASN A 53 -17.16 -0.13 10.20
C ASN A 53 -16.36 1.08 9.70
N HIS A 54 -16.48 2.22 10.39
CA HIS A 54 -15.89 3.47 9.94
C HIS A 54 -14.42 3.67 10.33
N HIS A 55 -13.83 2.74 11.05
CA HIS A 55 -12.45 2.90 11.50
C HIS A 55 -11.42 2.91 10.37
N TYR A 56 -11.77 2.38 9.22
CA TYR A 56 -10.82 2.25 8.12
C TYR A 56 -10.70 3.50 7.26
N ALA A 57 -11.62 4.46 7.40
CA ALA A 57 -11.54 5.68 6.61
C ALA A 57 -10.24 6.44 6.89
N ASP A 58 -9.84 6.52 8.15
CA ASP A 58 -8.61 7.21 8.52
C ASP A 58 -7.38 6.49 8.00
N ASN A 59 -7.41 5.15 8.00
CA ASN A 59 -6.30 4.37 7.47
C ASN A 59 -6.17 4.57 5.96
N GLN A 60 -7.28 4.61 5.24
CA GLN A 60 -7.27 4.87 3.81
C GLN A 60 -6.75 6.26 3.51
N ASN A 61 -7.19 7.25 4.28
CA ASN A 61 -6.71 8.63 4.11
C ASN A 61 -5.19 8.71 4.32
N TYR A 62 -4.66 7.98 5.28
CA TYR A 62 -3.23 7.93 5.49
C TYR A 62 -2.50 7.43 4.24
N VAL A 63 -3.02 6.38 3.62
CA VAL A 63 -2.42 5.84 2.39
C VAL A 63 -2.51 6.86 1.26
N PHE A 64 -3.65 7.54 1.11
CA PHE A 64 -3.81 8.54 0.07
C PHE A 64 -2.84 9.70 0.25
N GLN A 65 -2.57 10.10 1.48
CA GLN A 65 -1.59 11.15 1.77
C GLN A 65 -0.17 10.75 1.36
N LYS A 66 0.12 9.46 1.31
CA LYS A 66 1.44 8.94 0.91
C LYS A 66 1.50 8.55 -0.56
N ALA A 67 0.44 8.77 -1.32
CA ALA A 67 0.32 8.27 -2.69
C ALA A 67 1.53 8.62 -3.57
N LYS A 68 2.03 9.84 -3.46
CA LYS A 68 3.17 10.29 -4.27
C LYS A 68 4.47 9.58 -3.90
N ASP A 69 4.56 9.07 -2.69
CA ASP A 69 5.77 8.44 -2.19
C ASP A 69 5.72 6.91 -2.31
N ILE A 70 4.60 6.36 -2.77
CA ILE A 70 4.46 4.92 -2.96
C ILE A 70 5.16 4.55 -4.26
N ARG A 71 6.16 3.68 -4.15
CA ARG A 71 7.00 3.29 -5.29
C ARG A 71 6.37 2.20 -6.13
N ALA A 72 5.65 1.29 -5.50
CA ALA A 72 5.09 0.15 -6.20
C ALA A 72 3.93 -0.45 -5.43
N ILE A 73 3.04 -1.10 -6.16
CA ILE A 73 1.92 -1.85 -5.60
C ILE A 73 1.98 -3.26 -6.16
N PHE A 74 1.83 -4.25 -5.29
CA PHE A 74 1.80 -5.66 -5.67
C PHE A 74 0.38 -6.16 -5.49
N LEU A 75 -0.26 -6.60 -6.58
CA LEU A 75 -1.64 -7.08 -6.54
C LEU A 75 -1.67 -8.60 -6.43
N THR A 76 -2.40 -9.11 -5.46
CA THR A 76 -2.53 -10.55 -5.27
C THR A 76 -3.58 -11.15 -6.18
N HIS A 77 -4.69 -10.43 -6.41
CA HIS A 77 -5.72 -10.85 -7.36
C HIS A 77 -6.65 -9.68 -7.71
N ALA A 78 -7.61 -9.93 -8.59
CA ALA A 78 -8.36 -8.85 -9.27
C ALA A 78 -9.74 -8.56 -8.69
N HIS A 79 -10.02 -8.88 -7.44
CA HIS A 79 -11.29 -8.56 -6.81
C HIS A 79 -11.27 -7.17 -6.19
N ASP A 80 -12.42 -6.51 -6.11
CA ASP A 80 -12.52 -5.15 -5.59
C ASP A 80 -11.96 -4.99 -4.19
N ASP A 81 -12.08 -6.00 -3.35
CA ASP A 81 -11.52 -5.96 -2.01
C ASP A 81 -9.99 -5.99 -1.99
N HIS A 82 -9.36 -6.09 -3.16
CA HIS A 82 -7.88 -6.04 -3.30
C HIS A 82 -7.41 -4.94 -4.25
N ILE A 83 -8.26 -4.44 -5.16
CA ILE A 83 -7.84 -3.44 -6.15
C ILE A 83 -8.76 -2.22 -6.22
N GLY A 84 -9.88 -2.23 -5.51
CA GLY A 84 -10.95 -1.24 -5.72
C GLY A 84 -10.55 0.21 -5.47
N LEU A 85 -9.54 0.48 -4.67
CA LEU A 85 -9.10 1.84 -4.39
C LEU A 85 -7.96 2.31 -5.28
N LEU A 86 -7.53 1.52 -6.24
CA LEU A 86 -6.45 1.95 -7.14
C LEU A 86 -6.77 3.25 -7.89
N PRO A 87 -7.98 3.44 -8.46
CA PRO A 87 -8.25 4.71 -9.13
C PRO A 87 -8.14 5.91 -8.20
N ASP A 88 -8.63 5.78 -6.97
CA ASP A 88 -8.54 6.87 -6.00
C ASP A 88 -7.09 7.16 -5.64
N LEU A 89 -6.26 6.13 -5.51
CA LEU A 89 -4.86 6.32 -5.22
C LEU A 89 -4.15 7.05 -6.35
N ILE A 90 -4.47 6.72 -7.59
CA ILE A 90 -3.91 7.39 -8.76
C ILE A 90 -4.33 8.86 -8.76
N GLU A 91 -5.58 9.16 -8.44
CA GLU A 91 -6.03 10.55 -8.36
C GLU A 91 -5.29 11.32 -7.27
N ASN A 92 -4.84 10.65 -6.23
CA ASN A 92 -4.09 11.29 -5.15
C ASN A 92 -2.59 11.38 -5.44
N GLY A 93 -2.16 11.02 -6.63
CA GLY A 93 -0.81 11.26 -7.07
C GLY A 93 0.10 10.05 -7.19
N PHE A 94 -0.44 8.84 -7.04
CA PHE A 94 0.37 7.64 -7.24
C PHE A 94 0.80 7.55 -8.70
N ASN A 95 2.09 7.43 -8.93
CA ASN A 95 2.63 7.26 -10.27
C ASN A 95 3.71 6.18 -10.33
N GLY A 96 3.71 5.28 -9.36
CA GLY A 96 4.65 4.16 -9.33
C GLY A 96 4.22 3.02 -10.24
N LYS A 97 4.82 1.87 -10.02
CA LYS A 97 4.55 0.67 -10.83
C LYS A 97 3.60 -0.27 -10.10
N ILE A 98 2.79 -0.97 -10.88
CA ILE A 98 1.88 -1.98 -10.35
C ILE A 98 2.33 -3.33 -10.90
N TYR A 99 2.61 -4.27 -10.00
CA TYR A 99 3.07 -5.62 -10.34
C TYR A 99 1.96 -6.60 -10.04
N CYS A 100 1.69 -7.51 -10.98
CA CYS A 100 0.67 -8.54 -10.80
C CYS A 100 0.89 -9.65 -11.82
N THR A 101 0.11 -10.73 -11.70
CA THR A 101 0.15 -11.77 -12.71
C THR A 101 -0.56 -11.29 -13.97
N GLU A 102 -0.31 -11.97 -15.09
CA GLU A 102 -0.98 -11.65 -16.35
C GLU A 102 -2.49 -11.78 -16.24
N ALA A 103 -2.97 -12.82 -15.57
CA ALA A 103 -4.40 -13.03 -15.37
C ALA A 103 -5.02 -11.88 -14.58
N THR A 104 -4.38 -11.45 -13.51
CA THR A 104 -4.85 -10.32 -12.71
C THR A 104 -4.89 -9.05 -13.54
N ALA A 105 -3.89 -8.81 -14.36
CA ALA A 105 -3.83 -7.63 -15.22
C ALA A 105 -5.01 -7.61 -16.20
N LYS A 106 -5.32 -8.74 -16.80
CA LYS A 106 -6.44 -8.83 -17.75
C LYS A 106 -7.78 -8.57 -17.08
N LEU A 107 -8.00 -9.16 -15.92
CA LEU A 107 -9.26 -8.98 -15.19
C LEU A 107 -9.41 -7.58 -14.65
N SER A 108 -8.32 -6.94 -14.28
CA SER A 108 -8.35 -5.60 -13.70
C SER A 108 -8.67 -4.50 -14.70
N LYS A 109 -8.62 -4.78 -15.98
CA LYS A 109 -8.96 -3.81 -17.02
C LYS A 109 -10.46 -3.60 -17.18
N VAL A 110 -11.24 -4.47 -16.60
CA VAL A 110 -12.68 -4.33 -16.61
C VAL A 110 -13.16 -3.38 -15.51
#